data_275e0bb48d4e3cce25ee9b8deec5f4ed
#
_entry.id   275e0bb48d4e3cce25ee9b8deec5f4ed
#
_cell.length_a   1.000
_cell.length_b   1.000
_cell.length_c   1.000
_cell.angle_alpha   90.00
_cell.angle_beta   90.00
_cell.angle_gamma   90.00
#
_symmetry.space_group_name_H-M   'P 1'
#
loop_
_entity.id
_entity.type
_entity.pdbx_description
1 polymer ?
#
loop_
_entity_poly.entity_id
_entity_poly.type
_entity_poly.pdbx_seq_one_letter_code
_entity_poly.pdbx_strand_id
1 'polypeptide(L)'
;MKVFDLHCDTLSELRRAEMRGDGQTFAHNNGHIDLEKLEKGDYMLQCFAAFVNLADPTPGADPLVTALEEIDVFKRMICLLYTSDAAD
;
A
#
# COMPACT_ATOMS: atom_id res chain seq x y z
N MET A 1 17.99 -14.86 6.76
CA MET A 1 16.84 -15.16 7.63
C MET A 1 15.58 -14.55 7.02
N LYS A 2 14.53 -15.34 6.90
CA LYS A 2 13.26 -14.87 6.37
C LYS A 2 12.53 -14.00 7.40
N VAL A 3 11.94 -12.92 6.94
CA VAL A 3 11.22 -11.98 7.81
C VAL A 3 9.71 -12.14 7.61
N PHE A 4 8.98 -12.17 8.73
CA PHE A 4 7.51 -12.13 8.74
C PHE A 4 7.12 -10.86 9.49
N ASP A 5 6.44 -9.94 8.81
CA ASP A 5 5.98 -8.69 9.41
C ASP A 5 4.45 -8.67 9.35
N LEU A 6 3.82 -8.39 10.49
CA LEU A 6 2.38 -8.49 10.64
C LEU A 6 1.64 -7.17 10.49
N HIS A 7 2.35 -6.06 10.28
CA HIS A 7 1.70 -4.77 10.13
C HIS A 7 2.59 -3.77 9.39
N CYS A 8 2.00 -3.08 8.40
CA CYS A 8 2.58 -1.86 7.86
C CYS A 8 1.45 -0.97 7.35
N ASP A 9 1.71 0.34 7.28
CA ASP A 9 0.72 1.34 6.89
C ASP A 9 0.90 1.83 5.45
N THR A 10 1.54 1.03 4.60
CA THR A 10 1.85 1.39 3.22
C THR A 10 0.60 1.75 2.42
N LEU A 11 -0.54 1.08 2.65
CA LEU A 11 -1.77 1.37 1.91
C LEU A 11 -2.28 2.78 2.18
N SER A 12 -2.22 3.24 3.42
CA SER A 12 -2.57 4.63 3.77
C SER A 12 -1.67 5.63 3.06
N GLU A 13 -0.37 5.35 3.03
CA GLU A 13 0.62 6.21 2.37
C GLU A 13 0.37 6.27 0.86
N LEU A 14 0.15 5.13 0.22
CA LEU A 14 -0.09 5.07 -1.22
C LEU A 14 -1.39 5.75 -1.61
N ARG A 15 -2.44 5.59 -0.80
CA ARG A 15 -3.71 6.28 -1.03
C ARG A 15 -3.52 7.79 -0.98
N ARG A 16 -2.83 8.30 0.04
CA ARG A 16 -2.56 9.73 0.17
C ARG A 16 -1.71 10.26 -0.99
N ALA A 17 -0.70 9.49 -1.40
CA ALA A 17 0.14 9.85 -2.53
C ALA A 17 -0.67 9.94 -3.83
N GLU A 18 -1.57 9.00 -4.06
CA GLU A 18 -2.45 8.99 -5.24
C GLU A 18 -3.35 10.23 -5.24
N MET A 19 -3.90 10.61 -4.09
CA MET A 19 -4.73 11.80 -3.97
C MET A 19 -3.97 13.10 -4.26
N ARG A 20 -2.66 13.12 -4.00
CA ARG A 20 -1.79 14.27 -4.31
C ARG A 20 -1.27 14.26 -5.74
N GLY A 21 -1.53 13.22 -6.51
CA GLY A 21 -0.93 13.06 -7.83
C GLY A 21 0.55 12.72 -7.79
N ASP A 22 1.03 12.16 -6.68
CA ASP A 22 2.41 11.73 -6.50
C ASP A 22 2.55 10.30 -7.01
N GLY A 23 3.51 10.03 -7.87
CA GLY A 23 3.66 8.75 -8.57
C GLY A 23 4.20 7.59 -7.75
N GLN A 24 3.95 7.54 -6.45
CA GLN A 24 4.36 6.43 -5.60
C GLN A 24 3.57 5.16 -5.94
N THR A 25 4.25 4.02 -5.92
CA THR A 25 3.64 2.72 -6.24
C THR A 25 4.02 1.68 -5.20
N PHE A 26 3.36 0.52 -5.26
CA PHE A 26 3.73 -0.63 -4.44
C PHE A 26 5.13 -1.14 -4.81
N ALA A 27 5.49 -1.08 -6.08
CA ALA A 27 6.81 -1.55 -6.55
C ALA A 27 7.95 -0.69 -6.00
N HIS A 28 7.75 0.62 -5.93
CA HIS A 28 8.77 1.56 -5.43
C HIS A 28 8.08 2.80 -4.85
N ASN A 29 8.38 3.12 -3.59
CA ASN A 29 7.82 4.31 -2.94
C ASN A 29 8.78 4.86 -1.88
N ASN A 30 8.44 6.02 -1.33
CA ASN A 30 9.23 6.70 -0.30
C ASN A 30 8.84 6.29 1.12
N GLY A 31 7.90 5.36 1.27
CA GLY A 31 7.49 4.86 2.57
C GLY A 31 8.41 3.78 3.10
N HIS A 32 7.95 3.07 4.11
CA HIS A 32 8.75 2.04 4.78
C HIS A 32 8.80 0.73 4.00
N ILE A 33 7.75 0.40 3.27
CA ILE A 33 7.62 -0.89 2.58
C ILE A 33 7.26 -0.68 1.11
N ASP A 34 8.02 -1.32 0.24
CA ASP A 34 7.68 -1.52 -1.16
C ASP A 34 8.28 -2.86 -1.61
N LEU A 35 7.96 -3.29 -2.82
CA LEU A 35 8.42 -4.59 -3.32
C LEU A 35 9.95 -4.69 -3.31
N GLU A 36 10.64 -3.63 -3.72
CA GLU A 36 12.10 -3.60 -3.73
C GLU A 36 12.68 -3.79 -2.33
N LYS A 37 12.12 -3.09 -1.33
CA LYS A 37 12.57 -3.21 0.06
C LYS A 37 12.28 -4.59 0.63
N LEU A 38 11.12 -5.17 0.30
CA LEU A 38 10.78 -6.52 0.73
C LEU A 38 11.76 -7.55 0.18
N GLU A 39 12.13 -7.44 -1.07
CA GLU A 39 13.11 -8.34 -1.69
C GLU A 39 14.48 -8.20 -1.04
N LYS A 40 14.95 -6.98 -0.83
CA LYS A 40 16.24 -6.71 -0.17
C LYS A 40 16.27 -7.18 1.27
N GLY A 41 15.14 -7.10 1.97
CA GLY A 41 15.04 -7.51 3.37
C GLY A 41 14.78 -8.99 3.55
N ASP A 42 14.68 -9.77 2.49
CA ASP A 42 14.40 -11.21 2.54
C ASP A 42 13.09 -11.54 3.27
N TYR A 43 12.04 -10.77 2.95
CA TYR A 43 10.72 -10.98 3.55
C TYR A 43 10.03 -12.20 2.96
N MET A 44 9.45 -13.01 3.83
CA MET A 44 8.60 -14.13 3.43
C MET A 44 7.13 -13.73 3.42
N LEU A 45 6.71 -12.89 4.36
CA LEU A 45 5.33 -12.46 4.53
C LEU A 45 5.27 -11.02 4.99
N GLN A 46 4.37 -10.24 4.38
CA GLN A 46 4.06 -8.87 4.81
C GLN A 46 2.55 -8.70 4.85
N CYS A 47 2.03 -8.32 6.02
CA CYS A 47 0.63 -7.96 6.17
C CYS A 47 0.47 -6.45 6.00
N PHE A 48 -0.50 -6.05 5.21
CA PHE A 48 -0.80 -4.65 4.92
C PHE A 48 -2.08 -4.23 5.63
N ALA A 49 -1.99 -3.20 6.47
CA ALA A 49 -3.15 -2.71 7.21
C ALA A 49 -3.96 -1.75 6.35
N ALA A 50 -5.29 -1.95 6.36
CA ALA A 50 -6.23 -0.95 5.85
C ALA A 50 -6.59 -0.03 7.02
N PHE A 51 -5.64 0.81 7.43
CA PHE A 51 -5.75 1.62 8.63
C PHE A 51 -6.59 2.88 8.37
N VAL A 52 -7.47 3.17 9.32
CA VAL A 52 -8.31 4.37 9.27
C VAL A 52 -8.17 5.14 10.56
N ASN A 53 -7.95 6.46 10.45
CA ASN A 53 -7.92 7.35 11.59
C ASN A 53 -9.33 7.88 11.85
N LEU A 54 -9.97 7.41 12.91
CA LEU A 54 -11.32 7.84 13.28
C LEU A 54 -11.39 9.30 13.71
N ALA A 55 -10.25 9.89 14.07
CA ALA A 55 -10.16 11.30 14.47
C ALA A 55 -9.80 12.21 13.29
N ASP A 56 -9.85 11.72 12.05
CA ASP A 56 -9.53 12.50 10.86
C ASP A 56 -10.46 13.73 10.76
N PRO A 57 -9.90 14.96 10.80
CA PRO A 57 -10.71 16.18 10.73
C PRO A 57 -11.16 16.55 9.32
N THR A 58 -10.79 15.78 8.30
CA THR A 58 -11.14 16.09 6.92
C THR A 58 -12.65 16.11 6.74
N PRO A 59 -13.24 17.24 6.23
CA PRO A 59 -14.67 17.28 6.01
C PRO A 59 -15.14 16.18 5.07
N GLY A 60 -16.17 15.44 5.47
CA GLY A 60 -16.74 14.35 4.69
C GLY A 60 -15.94 13.05 4.76
N ALA A 61 -14.93 12.95 5.63
CA ALA A 61 -14.19 11.71 5.83
C ALA A 61 -15.12 10.61 6.34
N ASP A 62 -15.11 9.46 5.68
CA ASP A 62 -15.90 8.29 6.03
C ASP A 62 -14.95 7.11 6.22
N PRO A 63 -14.87 6.55 7.45
CA PRO A 63 -13.93 5.46 7.73
C PRO A 63 -14.12 4.23 6.83
N LEU A 64 -15.36 3.86 6.53
CA LEU A 64 -15.61 2.72 5.67
C LEU A 64 -15.14 2.97 4.23
N VAL A 65 -15.44 4.14 3.69
CA VAL A 65 -15.02 4.53 2.34
C VAL A 65 -13.49 4.57 2.27
N THR A 66 -12.84 5.16 3.28
CA THR A 66 -11.37 5.23 3.33
C THR A 66 -10.75 3.83 3.32
N ALA A 67 -11.27 2.91 4.13
CA ALA A 67 -10.77 1.53 4.17
C ALA A 67 -10.95 0.84 2.81
N LEU A 68 -12.10 1.02 2.17
CA LEU A 68 -12.34 0.44 0.85
C LEU A 68 -11.43 1.04 -0.22
N GLU A 69 -11.13 2.34 -0.14
CA GLU A 69 -10.19 2.99 -1.05
C GLU A 69 -8.78 2.43 -0.89
N GLU A 70 -8.33 2.18 0.35
CA GLU A 70 -7.03 1.58 0.62
C GLU A 70 -6.93 0.16 0.05
N ILE A 71 -7.97 -0.64 0.22
CA ILE A 71 -8.03 -1.98 -0.35
C ILE A 71 -8.02 -1.92 -1.88
N ASP A 72 -8.73 -0.96 -2.46
CA ASP A 72 -8.75 -0.76 -3.91
C ASP A 72 -7.36 -0.39 -4.44
N VAL A 73 -6.64 0.50 -3.77
CA VAL A 73 -5.25 0.84 -4.12
C VAL A 73 -4.40 -0.42 -4.14
N PHE A 74 -4.50 -1.25 -3.11
CA PHE A 74 -3.74 -2.49 -3.01
C PHE A 74 -4.03 -3.41 -4.20
N LYS A 75 -5.31 -3.65 -4.48
CA LYS A 75 -5.72 -4.54 -5.58
C LYS A 75 -5.25 -4.04 -6.94
N ARG A 76 -5.38 -2.74 -7.19
CA ARG A 76 -4.95 -2.17 -8.47
C ARG A 76 -3.45 -2.29 -8.66
N MET A 77 -2.67 -2.04 -7.63
CA MET A 77 -1.20 -2.10 -7.73
C MET A 77 -0.69 -3.52 -7.87
N ILE A 78 -1.30 -4.48 -7.18
CA ILE A 78 -0.96 -5.91 -7.36
C ILE A 78 -1.31 -6.34 -8.79
N CYS A 79 -2.45 -5.93 -9.31
CA CYS A 79 -2.89 -6.22 -10.66
C CYS A 79 -1.88 -5.72 -11.70
N LEU A 80 -1.37 -4.50 -11.52
CA LEU A 80 -0.37 -3.93 -12.41
C LEU A 80 0.93 -4.74 -12.41
N LEU A 81 1.36 -5.22 -11.24
CA LEU A 81 2.56 -6.06 -11.15
C LEU A 81 2.37 -7.37 -11.91
N TYR A 82 1.23 -8.02 -11.76
CA TYR A 82 0.93 -9.25 -12.49
C TYR A 82 0.86 -9.03 -13.99
N THR A 83 0.26 -7.92 -14.41
CA THR A 83 0.17 -7.58 -15.83
C THR A 83 1.56 -7.36 -16.43
N SER A 84 2.44 -6.68 -15.71
CA SER A 84 3.82 -6.46 -16.14
C SER A 84 4.56 -7.78 -16.28
N ASP A 85 4.43 -8.67 -15.30
CA ASP A 85 5.06 -9.99 -15.34
C ASP A 85 4.54 -10.83 -16.52
N ALA A 86 3.25 -10.75 -16.78
CA ALA A 86 2.61 -11.49 -17.87
C ALA A 86 3.03 -10.95 -19.25
N ALA A 87 3.45 -9.69 -19.34
CA ALA A 87 3.89 -9.07 -20.59
C ALA A 87 5.33 -9.45 -20.97
N ASP A 88 6.07 -9.93 -20.01
CA ASP A 88 7.45 -10.38 -20.20
C ASP A 88 7.47 -11.81 -20.73
#